data_14f255bb77f72c3d36951db20c5e5777
#
_entry.id   14f255bb77f72c3d36951db20c5e5777
#
_cell.length_a   1.000
_cell.length_b   1.000
_cell.length_c   1.000
_cell.angle_alpha   90.00
_cell.angle_beta   90.00
_cell.angle_gamma   90.00
#
_symmetry.space_group_name_H-M   'P 1'
#
loop_
_entity.id
_entity.type
_entity.pdbx_description
1 polymer ?
#
loop_
_entity_poly.entity_id
_entity_poly.type
_entity_poly.pdbx_seq_one_letter_code
_entity_poly.pdbx_strand_id
1 'polypeptide(L)'
;MTIDQRLPDSDSTNHGVSGNGTAGEDSACDRTLHNGHNDAMENGSAVNGVTENHNALKEKEANVTTVNSFSCQVLLDGDVPHSQKISDGATKYKYKSNFKSTLSQLLATLVESLLVVVMGTQCVMPTIVLGALRNNPDEELSLNDYDAAWLGSILFLCQPVGSIVSGFLCERFGRRGSMALINIPFIVGWILLHYAASVTGLFAAALAMGMGIGFCEAPIAAYLGEIGEPHLRGSLLSIMISATSFGYLSTYFLGSIMPWRTFALVNLIYPVTTMILFTQIPESPVWLVHKGRLKEAQKALGWLRGFLQPNQVQEEFDRMVKHIESSKSASPTEKKLNDFGEVTSSERSGIIGKLLLLRDPMLFQPVRLIFLTFVFTQCMCLQAFKPYLVGILKTFQFPVNPKWVLIIIGLMSFVGSTMPLFIFRFTGKRNLILYNQFICCVTVFGLGIYCSFFNDTLSSDSPWRWLPIVFFAIVFFSSSMGIMNVPWMLMGEVFPIRWRSFATGICGAWAYCVTFVTARLYLPMESVLSLSGMFYLYGAIGILGFFYFYFFLPETEGKTLETIESYFTPYHDKKEKFSRPKR
;
A
#
# COMPACT_ATOMS: atom_id res chain seq x y z
N MET A 1 -40.70 30.29 -28.75
CA MET A 1 -39.97 31.45 -29.30
C MET A 1 -38.61 30.92 -29.67
N THR A 2 -38.48 30.30 -30.71
CA THR A 2 -38.22 30.42 -32.17
C THR A 2 -37.32 31.58 -32.54
N ILE A 3 -36.35 31.20 -33.42
CA ILE A 3 -35.54 31.96 -34.38
C ILE A 3 -34.04 31.83 -34.02
N ASP A 4 -33.24 31.08 -34.67
CA ASP A 4 -32.92 30.69 -36.08
C ASP A 4 -31.76 31.49 -36.67
N GLN A 5 -30.76 30.77 -37.20
CA GLN A 5 -29.91 31.02 -38.39
C GLN A 5 -28.81 32.13 -38.30
N ARG A 6 -27.60 31.98 -38.76
CA ARG A 6 -27.01 31.37 -39.97
C ARG A 6 -25.48 31.49 -39.90
N LEU A 7 -24.77 30.53 -40.45
CA LEU A 7 -23.47 30.63 -41.08
C LEU A 7 -23.52 31.47 -42.40
N PRO A 8 -22.44 31.98 -42.92
CA PRO A 8 -21.86 31.35 -44.12
C PRO A 8 -20.33 31.31 -44.23
N ASP A 9 -19.97 30.40 -45.05
CA ASP A 9 -18.86 29.91 -45.80
C ASP A 9 -18.01 30.89 -46.61
N SER A 10 -16.88 30.25 -47.12
CA SER A 10 -16.13 30.49 -48.37
C SER A 10 -15.06 31.56 -48.31
N ASP A 11 -13.95 31.46 -48.94
CA ASP A 11 -13.32 30.60 -49.93
C ASP A 11 -11.85 31.04 -50.14
N SER A 12 -11.02 30.04 -50.41
CA SER A 12 -10.02 29.89 -51.47
C SER A 12 -9.00 31.04 -51.80
N THR A 13 -7.77 30.68 -51.97
CA THR A 13 -6.94 30.50 -53.18
C THR A 13 -5.46 30.67 -52.84
N ASN A 14 -4.64 29.66 -53.02
CA ASN A 14 -3.85 29.24 -54.17
C ASN A 14 -2.74 30.21 -54.63
N HIS A 15 -1.54 29.71 -54.74
CA HIS A 15 -0.41 29.87 -55.66
C HIS A 15 0.90 29.74 -54.88
N GLY A 16 1.89 28.95 -55.19
CA GLY A 16 2.29 28.25 -56.39
C GLY A 16 3.75 28.50 -56.66
N VAL A 17 4.47 27.43 -57.07
CA VAL A 17 5.67 27.49 -57.95
C VAL A 17 7.04 27.61 -57.23
N SER A 18 7.82 26.54 -57.14
CA SER A 18 8.71 25.89 -58.11
C SER A 18 10.16 26.34 -58.00
N GLY A 19 11.04 25.38 -58.05
CA GLY A 19 12.27 25.40 -58.81
C GLY A 19 13.44 24.66 -58.11
N ASN A 20 13.71 23.45 -58.51
CA ASN A 20 14.88 22.95 -59.25
C ASN A 20 16.25 23.38 -58.71
N GLY A 21 17.26 22.55 -58.58
CA GLY A 21 17.64 21.37 -59.26
C GLY A 21 19.08 20.97 -58.94
N THR A 22 19.38 19.75 -59.29
CA THR A 22 20.60 19.15 -59.86
C THR A 22 21.81 18.98 -58.94
N ALA A 23 22.21 17.75 -58.64
CA ALA A 23 22.89 16.71 -59.45
C ALA A 23 24.40 16.78 -59.35
N GLY A 24 25.04 15.65 -59.27
CA GLY A 24 26.41 15.32 -59.60
C GLY A 24 27.09 14.48 -58.50
N GLU A 25 27.11 13.16 -58.57
CA GLU A 25 28.08 12.29 -59.28
C GLU A 25 29.47 12.34 -58.61
N ASP A 26 29.95 11.26 -58.20
CA ASP A 26 30.62 10.09 -58.66
C ASP A 26 31.95 9.80 -57.97
N SER A 27 32.25 8.57 -57.86
CA SER A 27 33.41 7.66 -58.07
C SER A 27 34.11 7.25 -56.77
N ALA A 28 34.10 6.00 -56.42
CA ALA A 28 34.63 4.75 -56.98
C ALA A 28 36.15 4.58 -56.81
N CYS A 29 36.48 3.36 -56.54
CA CYS A 29 37.80 2.70 -56.68
C CYS A 29 38.67 2.62 -55.42
N ASP A 30 39.29 1.58 -55.09
CA ASP A 30 39.46 0.16 -55.49
C ASP A 30 40.70 -0.35 -54.73
N ARG A 31 40.67 -1.62 -54.30
CA ARG A 31 41.78 -2.60 -54.17
C ARG A 31 43.06 -2.22 -53.37
N THR A 32 43.64 -3.10 -52.63
CA THR A 32 44.19 -4.45 -52.86
C THR A 32 44.76 -5.02 -51.56
N LEU A 33 44.48 -6.25 -51.31
CA LEU A 33 45.30 -7.42 -51.03
C LEU A 33 46.80 -7.20 -50.66
N HIS A 34 47.29 -7.81 -49.60
CA HIS A 34 48.33 -8.86 -49.69
C HIS A 34 48.52 -9.67 -48.40
N ASN A 35 48.75 -10.92 -48.64
CA ASN A 35 49.16 -12.08 -47.84
C ASN A 35 50.52 -11.94 -47.13
N GLY A 36 50.74 -12.86 -46.18
CA GLY A 36 52.05 -13.36 -45.73
C GLY A 36 52.00 -13.97 -44.34
N HIS A 37 51.79 -15.13 -44.24
CA HIS A 37 52.45 -16.43 -43.93
C HIS A 37 53.52 -16.42 -42.81
N ASN A 38 53.34 -17.43 -41.89
CA ASN A 38 54.32 -18.27 -41.15
C ASN A 38 55.08 -17.62 -39.99
N ASP A 39 55.37 -18.24 -38.91
CA ASP A 39 55.56 -19.62 -38.47
C ASP A 39 55.62 -19.67 -36.92
N ALA A 40 55.10 -20.75 -36.41
CA ALA A 40 55.61 -21.71 -35.44
C ALA A 40 56.17 -21.34 -34.05
N MET A 41 55.68 -22.13 -33.14
CA MET A 41 56.32 -22.79 -31.97
C MET A 41 56.39 -22.01 -30.63
N GLU A 42 55.73 -22.63 -29.71
CA GLU A 42 56.11 -23.31 -28.47
C GLU A 42 55.62 -22.68 -27.15
N ASN A 43 55.05 -23.59 -26.38
CA ASN A 43 55.02 -23.72 -24.92
C ASN A 43 53.98 -22.97 -24.07
N GLY A 44 52.95 -23.67 -23.73
CA GLY A 44 52.72 -24.26 -22.40
C GLY A 44 52.65 -23.30 -21.22
N SER A 45 51.43 -23.09 -20.76
CA SER A 45 51.00 -22.72 -19.43
C SER A 45 50.02 -21.53 -19.41
N ALA A 46 48.75 -21.78 -19.61
CA ALA A 46 47.69 -20.85 -19.24
C ALA A 46 46.30 -21.54 -19.24
N VAL A 47 46.11 -22.53 -18.38
CA VAL A 47 44.77 -23.14 -18.17
C VAL A 47 44.16 -22.85 -16.80
N ASN A 48 44.87 -22.19 -15.89
CA ASN A 48 44.34 -21.91 -14.52
C ASN A 48 43.77 -20.51 -14.29
N GLY A 49 43.73 -19.64 -15.32
CA GLY A 49 43.24 -18.26 -15.15
C GLY A 49 41.73 -18.02 -15.45
N VAL A 50 41.07 -18.99 -16.10
CA VAL A 50 39.67 -18.77 -16.57
C VAL A 50 38.61 -19.24 -15.58
N THR A 51 38.95 -20.13 -14.65
CA THR A 51 38.03 -20.63 -13.62
C THR A 51 37.87 -19.70 -12.42
N GLU A 52 38.87 -18.90 -12.08
CA GLU A 52 38.76 -17.91 -10.97
C GLU A 52 37.93 -16.70 -11.37
N ASN A 53 37.93 -16.27 -12.62
CA ASN A 53 37.12 -15.15 -13.07
C ASN A 53 35.62 -15.47 -13.18
N HIS A 54 35.22 -16.71 -13.35
CA HIS A 54 33.81 -17.11 -13.40
C HIS A 54 33.17 -17.18 -12.02
N ASN A 55 33.92 -17.49 -10.98
CA ASN A 55 33.42 -17.49 -9.61
C ASN A 55 33.35 -16.08 -9.02
N ALA A 56 34.27 -15.19 -9.36
CA ALA A 56 34.22 -13.77 -8.97
C ALA A 56 33.06 -13.01 -9.64
N LEU A 57 32.65 -13.41 -10.85
CA LEU A 57 31.47 -12.84 -11.52
C LEU A 57 30.15 -13.34 -10.91
N LYS A 58 30.08 -14.61 -10.49
CA LYS A 58 28.88 -15.13 -9.79
C LYS A 58 28.71 -14.56 -8.38
N GLU A 59 29.78 -14.33 -7.64
CA GLU A 59 29.71 -13.62 -6.35
C GLU A 59 29.33 -12.15 -6.51
N LYS A 60 29.73 -11.48 -7.59
CA LYS A 60 29.31 -10.11 -7.88
C LYS A 60 27.86 -10.00 -8.31
N GLU A 61 27.33 -10.99 -9.04
CA GLU A 61 25.90 -11.02 -9.40
C GLU A 61 25.00 -11.31 -8.21
N ALA A 62 25.41 -12.12 -7.24
CA ALA A 62 24.66 -12.36 -6.00
C ALA A 62 24.57 -11.12 -5.09
N ASN A 63 25.59 -10.24 -5.12
CA ASN A 63 25.62 -9.02 -4.30
C ASN A 63 24.94 -7.80 -4.95
N VAL A 64 24.76 -7.78 -6.27
CA VAL A 64 24.13 -6.66 -7.00
C VAL A 64 22.60 -6.69 -6.93
N THR A 65 22.02 -7.87 -6.68
CA THR A 65 20.54 -8.01 -6.63
C THR A 65 19.90 -7.47 -5.35
N THR A 66 20.68 -7.16 -4.32
CA THR A 66 20.14 -6.81 -2.98
C THR A 66 19.86 -5.32 -2.76
N VAL A 67 20.21 -4.46 -3.70
CA VAL A 67 20.35 -3.02 -3.44
C VAL A 67 19.20 -2.15 -3.93
N ASN A 68 18.48 -2.55 -4.97
CA ASN A 68 17.40 -1.72 -5.54
C ASN A 68 16.00 -1.94 -4.91
N SER A 69 15.90 -2.78 -3.88
CA SER A 69 14.62 -3.14 -3.27
C SER A 69 14.43 -2.62 -1.84
N PHE A 70 15.28 -1.69 -1.40
CA PHE A 70 15.35 -1.30 0.01
C PHE A 70 14.08 -0.62 0.56
N SER A 71 13.24 -0.04 -0.28
CA SER A 71 12.04 0.66 0.20
C SER A 71 10.84 -0.24 0.52
N CYS A 72 10.77 -1.46 -0.03
CA CYS A 72 9.64 -2.38 0.19
C CYS A 72 10.04 -3.78 0.69
N GLN A 73 11.27 -4.23 0.45
CA GLN A 73 11.75 -5.57 0.83
C GLN A 73 11.99 -5.72 2.32
N VAL A 74 12.18 -4.60 2.99
CA VAL A 74 12.45 -4.48 4.41
C VAL A 74 11.28 -4.92 5.29
N LEU A 75 10.08 -5.01 4.73
CA LEU A 75 8.86 -5.33 5.49
C LEU A 75 8.56 -6.84 5.61
N LEU A 76 9.30 -7.72 4.92
CA LEU A 76 8.81 -9.08 4.69
C LEU A 76 9.78 -10.24 5.01
N ASP A 77 11.08 -9.97 5.26
CA ASP A 77 12.02 -11.02 5.66
C ASP A 77 11.97 -11.28 7.16
N GLY A 78 10.90 -11.95 7.59
CA GLY A 78 10.81 -12.61 8.87
C GLY A 78 11.30 -14.05 8.76
N ASP A 79 12.38 -14.37 9.46
CA ASP A 79 12.87 -15.71 9.79
C ASP A 79 13.33 -16.62 8.64
N VAL A 80 14.64 -16.63 8.41
CA VAL A 80 15.34 -17.75 7.74
C VAL A 80 15.53 -18.89 8.75
N PRO A 81 15.04 -20.11 8.49
CA PRO A 81 15.29 -21.26 9.36
C PRO A 81 16.78 -21.64 9.34
N HIS A 82 17.31 -21.92 10.52
CA HIS A 82 18.63 -22.50 10.71
C HIS A 82 18.77 -23.84 9.96
N SER A 83 19.45 -23.87 8.84
CA SER A 83 20.37 -24.95 8.45
C SER A 83 20.88 -24.78 7.00
N GLN A 84 22.00 -24.09 6.86
CA GLN A 84 23.00 -24.43 5.84
C GLN A 84 24.35 -23.97 6.33
N LYS A 85 25.21 -24.95 6.62
CA LYS A 85 26.64 -24.77 6.85
C LYS A 85 27.26 -24.30 5.53
N ILE A 86 27.63 -23.03 5.47
CA ILE A 86 28.61 -22.53 4.52
C ILE A 86 29.83 -22.21 5.35
N SER A 87 30.88 -23.01 5.19
CA SER A 87 32.22 -22.78 5.69
C SER A 87 32.81 -21.61 4.90
N ASP A 88 33.25 -20.62 5.58
CA ASP A 88 34.52 -19.92 5.58
C ASP A 88 34.39 -18.42 5.83
N GLY A 89 34.97 -18.00 6.94
CA GLY A 89 35.56 -16.66 7.12
C GLY A 89 34.66 -15.48 7.49
N ALA A 90 33.33 -15.58 7.45
CA ALA A 90 32.47 -14.52 7.95
C ALA A 90 32.20 -14.78 9.43
N THR A 91 32.86 -14.07 10.31
CA THR A 91 32.55 -14.03 11.75
C THR A 91 31.06 -13.73 11.91
N LYS A 92 30.31 -14.74 12.31
CA LYS A 92 28.90 -14.68 12.69
C LYS A 92 28.79 -13.76 13.91
N TYR A 93 28.66 -12.45 13.66
CA TYR A 93 28.31 -11.52 14.73
C TYR A 93 26.89 -11.89 15.20
N LYS A 94 26.82 -12.57 16.34
CA LYS A 94 25.60 -12.78 17.10
C LYS A 94 25.20 -11.42 17.66
N TYR A 95 24.39 -10.67 16.91
CA TYR A 95 23.84 -9.40 17.36
C TYR A 95 23.08 -9.68 18.65
N LYS A 96 23.62 -9.25 19.77
CA LYS A 96 22.95 -9.37 21.06
C LYS A 96 21.93 -8.25 21.10
N SER A 97 20.68 -8.55 20.67
CA SER A 97 19.56 -7.61 20.81
C SER A 97 19.54 -7.08 22.24
N ASN A 98 19.84 -5.81 22.37
CA ASN A 98 19.85 -5.17 23.67
C ASN A 98 18.44 -4.62 23.91
N PHE A 99 17.85 -4.89 25.08
CA PHE A 99 16.53 -4.35 25.45
C PHE A 99 16.39 -2.85 25.14
N LYS A 100 17.47 -2.07 25.33
CA LYS A 100 17.51 -0.64 24.99
C LYS A 100 17.34 -0.37 23.48
N SER A 101 17.91 -1.21 22.60
CA SER A 101 17.73 -1.10 21.14
C SER A 101 16.29 -1.38 20.75
N THR A 102 15.70 -2.45 21.27
CA THR A 102 14.28 -2.76 21.05
C THR A 102 13.37 -1.63 21.54
N LEU A 103 13.67 -1.07 22.72
CA LEU A 103 12.87 0.02 23.29
C LEU A 103 12.94 1.30 22.43
N SER A 104 14.11 1.69 21.95
CA SER A 104 14.25 2.90 21.11
C SER A 104 13.53 2.76 19.77
N GLN A 105 13.63 1.58 19.12
CA GLN A 105 12.87 1.30 17.89
C GLN A 105 11.37 1.26 18.14
N LEU A 106 10.93 0.67 19.25
CA LEU A 106 9.52 0.67 19.65
C LEU A 106 9.01 2.09 19.88
N LEU A 107 9.77 2.96 20.54
CA LEU A 107 9.40 4.36 20.75
C LEU A 107 9.23 5.11 19.42
N ALA A 108 10.18 4.94 18.48
CA ALA A 108 10.06 5.53 17.15
C ALA A 108 8.82 5.04 16.41
N THR A 109 8.57 3.72 16.46
CA THR A 109 7.38 3.11 15.82
C THR A 109 6.07 3.51 16.50
N LEU A 110 6.06 3.74 17.81
CA LEU A 110 4.86 4.24 18.51
C LEU A 110 4.50 5.66 18.07
N VAL A 111 5.50 6.54 17.88
CA VAL A 111 5.25 7.88 17.33
C VAL A 111 4.71 7.80 15.91
N GLU A 112 5.30 6.95 15.07
CA GLU A 112 4.82 6.67 13.72
C GLU A 112 3.41 6.08 13.73
N SER A 113 3.12 5.14 14.64
CA SER A 113 1.80 4.54 14.82
C SER A 113 0.72 5.56 15.19
N LEU A 114 1.07 6.64 15.92
CA LEU A 114 0.13 7.73 16.18
C LEU A 114 -0.30 8.45 14.88
N LEU A 115 0.60 8.61 13.90
CA LEU A 115 0.22 9.13 12.58
C LEU A 115 -0.75 8.18 11.87
N VAL A 116 -0.53 6.87 12.02
CA VAL A 116 -1.43 5.85 11.46
C VAL A 116 -2.80 5.85 12.18
N VAL A 117 -2.83 6.13 13.48
CA VAL A 117 -4.10 6.40 14.21
C VAL A 117 -4.82 7.61 13.61
N VAL A 118 -4.10 8.73 13.39
CA VAL A 118 -4.67 9.93 12.74
C VAL A 118 -5.26 9.56 11.38
N MET A 119 -4.53 8.82 10.55
CA MET A 119 -5.03 8.32 9.26
C MET A 119 -6.31 7.50 9.44
N GLY A 120 -6.36 6.62 10.42
CA GLY A 120 -7.55 5.83 10.76
C GLY A 120 -8.76 6.72 11.12
N THR A 121 -8.55 7.76 11.95
CA THR A 121 -9.64 8.67 12.32
C THR A 121 -10.25 9.38 11.10
N GLN A 122 -9.42 9.75 10.13
CA GLN A 122 -9.87 10.40 8.89
C GLN A 122 -10.68 9.45 8.00
N CYS A 123 -10.26 8.18 7.88
CA CYS A 123 -10.92 7.20 7.00
C CYS A 123 -12.39 6.97 7.37
N VAL A 124 -12.74 7.07 8.63
CA VAL A 124 -14.11 6.82 9.12
C VAL A 124 -14.83 8.09 9.61
N MET A 125 -14.23 9.28 9.47
CA MET A 125 -14.88 10.57 9.75
C MET A 125 -16.22 10.70 9.00
N PRO A 126 -16.35 10.33 7.71
CA PRO A 126 -17.62 10.44 7.01
C PRO A 126 -18.76 9.68 7.67
N THR A 127 -18.48 8.57 8.38
CA THR A 127 -19.49 7.79 9.12
C THR A 127 -20.22 8.65 10.17
N ILE A 128 -19.46 9.44 10.92
CA ILE A 128 -20.01 10.29 12.00
C ILE A 128 -20.74 11.49 11.40
N VAL A 129 -20.12 12.15 10.44
CA VAL A 129 -20.67 13.36 9.82
C VAL A 129 -21.97 13.04 9.05
N LEU A 130 -21.98 11.99 8.24
CA LEU A 130 -23.19 11.56 7.52
C LEU A 130 -24.27 11.03 8.46
N GLY A 131 -23.87 10.35 9.53
CA GLY A 131 -24.80 9.90 10.57
C GLY A 131 -25.53 11.03 11.29
N ALA A 132 -24.92 12.23 11.33
CA ALA A 132 -25.50 13.44 11.91
C ALA A 132 -26.30 14.28 10.88
N LEU A 133 -25.78 14.43 9.64
CA LEU A 133 -26.25 15.43 8.69
C LEU A 133 -27.15 14.88 7.57
N ARG A 134 -27.09 13.56 7.26
CA ARG A 134 -27.86 13.00 6.14
C ARG A 134 -29.35 13.00 6.45
N ASN A 135 -30.12 13.71 5.60
CA ASN A 135 -31.59 13.83 5.70
C ASN A 135 -32.07 14.24 7.11
N ASN A 136 -31.29 15.05 7.81
CA ASN A 136 -31.64 15.53 9.14
C ASN A 136 -32.18 16.99 9.08
N PRO A 137 -33.47 17.20 9.27
CA PRO A 137 -34.06 18.54 9.22
C PRO A 137 -33.72 19.41 10.45
N ASP A 138 -33.28 18.80 11.54
CA ASP A 138 -32.97 19.51 12.79
C ASP A 138 -31.61 20.24 12.76
N GLU A 139 -30.76 19.89 11.78
CA GLU A 139 -29.44 20.49 11.57
C GLU A 139 -29.52 21.56 10.49
N GLU A 140 -28.89 22.72 10.72
CA GLU A 140 -28.82 23.83 9.75
C GLU A 140 -28.17 23.36 8.41
N LEU A 141 -27.25 22.41 8.50
CA LEU A 141 -26.54 21.82 7.37
C LEU A 141 -27.03 20.39 7.13
N SER A 142 -28.17 20.26 6.46
CA SER A 142 -28.69 18.94 6.03
C SER A 142 -28.13 18.54 4.67
N LEU A 143 -27.73 17.28 4.52
CA LEU A 143 -27.20 16.70 3.29
C LEU A 143 -28.26 15.83 2.62
N ASN A 144 -28.50 16.07 1.33
CA ASN A 144 -29.26 15.17 0.50
C ASN A 144 -28.43 13.90 0.12
N ASP A 145 -29.05 12.89 -0.45
CA ASP A 145 -28.37 11.64 -0.81
C ASP A 145 -27.27 11.82 -1.86
N TYR A 146 -27.39 12.81 -2.75
CA TYR A 146 -26.35 13.12 -3.72
C TYR A 146 -25.09 13.69 -3.06
N ASP A 147 -25.26 14.68 -2.16
CA ASP A 147 -24.14 15.28 -1.42
C ASP A 147 -23.53 14.29 -0.43
N ALA A 148 -24.37 13.46 0.19
CA ALA A 148 -23.93 12.39 1.08
C ALA A 148 -23.05 11.36 0.33
N ALA A 149 -23.42 10.99 -0.90
CA ALA A 149 -22.63 10.09 -1.72
C ALA A 149 -21.28 10.69 -2.12
N TRP A 150 -21.22 12.00 -2.37
CA TRP A 150 -19.95 12.69 -2.60
C TRP A 150 -19.10 12.77 -1.33
N LEU A 151 -19.66 13.18 -0.21
CA LEU A 151 -18.91 13.28 1.05
C LEU A 151 -18.33 11.92 1.47
N GLY A 152 -19.09 10.84 1.32
CA GLY A 152 -18.66 9.48 1.66
C GLY A 152 -17.56 8.92 0.75
N SER A 153 -17.38 9.47 -0.45
CA SER A 153 -16.45 8.94 -1.45
C SER A 153 -15.27 9.84 -1.79
N ILE A 154 -15.41 11.16 -1.70
CA ILE A 154 -14.42 12.14 -2.17
C ILE A 154 -13.04 11.99 -1.49
N LEU A 155 -13.03 11.54 -0.25
CA LEU A 155 -11.81 11.25 0.50
C LEU A 155 -10.94 10.21 -0.23
N PHE A 156 -11.55 9.17 -0.81
CA PHE A 156 -10.84 8.12 -1.55
C PHE A 156 -10.39 8.58 -2.94
N LEU A 157 -11.06 9.56 -3.55
CA LEU A 157 -10.68 10.13 -4.84
C LEU A 157 -9.33 10.84 -4.80
N CYS A 158 -8.98 11.47 -3.68
CA CYS A 158 -7.76 12.25 -3.53
C CYS A 158 -6.54 11.42 -3.11
N GLN A 159 -6.75 10.23 -2.55
CA GLN A 159 -5.67 9.38 -2.06
C GLN A 159 -4.65 8.98 -3.14
N PRO A 160 -5.03 8.56 -4.37
CA PRO A 160 -4.06 8.26 -5.42
C PRO A 160 -3.15 9.44 -5.78
N VAL A 161 -3.70 10.65 -5.81
CA VAL A 161 -2.92 11.87 -6.09
C VAL A 161 -1.93 12.12 -4.96
N GLY A 162 -2.39 12.02 -3.71
CA GLY A 162 -1.54 12.15 -2.53
C GLY A 162 -0.42 11.11 -2.50
N SER A 163 -0.73 9.86 -2.84
CA SER A 163 0.26 8.76 -2.88
C SER A 163 1.38 9.02 -3.89
N ILE A 164 1.08 9.54 -5.08
CA ILE A 164 2.09 9.91 -6.08
C ILE A 164 3.01 11.02 -5.54
N VAL A 165 2.44 12.02 -4.89
CA VAL A 165 3.19 13.16 -4.32
C VAL A 165 4.01 12.73 -3.10
N SER A 166 3.59 11.71 -2.37
CA SER A 166 4.24 11.23 -1.14
C SER A 166 5.70 10.83 -1.36
N GLY A 167 6.01 10.18 -2.47
CA GLY A 167 7.37 9.80 -2.84
C GLY A 167 8.29 11.02 -2.99
N PHE A 168 7.82 12.07 -3.68
CA PHE A 168 8.57 13.32 -3.83
C PHE A 168 8.81 14.02 -2.48
N LEU A 169 7.80 14.09 -1.62
CA LEU A 169 7.93 14.66 -0.27
C LEU A 169 8.96 13.88 0.54
N CYS A 170 8.91 12.54 0.49
CA CYS A 170 9.80 11.65 1.21
C CYS A 170 11.27 11.82 0.80
N GLU A 171 11.54 12.05 -0.48
CA GLU A 171 12.89 12.30 -0.98
C GLU A 171 13.40 13.71 -0.63
N ARG A 172 12.52 14.71 -0.67
CA ARG A 172 12.89 16.11 -0.47
C ARG A 172 13.14 16.44 1.00
N PHE A 173 12.21 16.06 1.88
CA PHE A 173 12.18 16.48 3.29
C PHE A 173 12.67 15.39 4.27
N GLY A 174 12.92 14.19 3.79
CA GLY A 174 13.23 13.02 4.62
C GLY A 174 11.97 12.29 5.08
N ARG A 175 12.15 11.19 5.80
CA ARG A 175 11.03 10.36 6.25
C ARG A 175 10.30 11.05 7.40
N ARG A 176 11.04 11.40 8.45
CA ARG A 176 10.52 12.13 9.62
C ARG A 176 9.92 13.48 9.23
N GLY A 177 10.67 14.27 8.43
CA GLY A 177 10.21 15.59 7.99
C GLY A 177 8.91 15.52 7.19
N SER A 178 8.79 14.56 6.27
CA SER A 178 7.56 14.33 5.51
C SER A 178 6.39 13.94 6.42
N MET A 179 6.60 13.00 7.36
CA MET A 179 5.56 12.59 8.31
C MET A 179 5.10 13.74 9.20
N ALA A 180 6.00 14.65 9.60
CA ALA A 180 5.61 15.86 10.32
C ALA A 180 4.75 16.79 9.46
N LEU A 181 5.13 17.02 8.19
CA LEU A 181 4.40 17.88 7.25
C LEU A 181 3.01 17.33 6.89
N ILE A 182 2.84 16.02 6.84
CA ILE A 182 1.56 15.36 6.55
C ILE A 182 0.48 15.72 7.60
N ASN A 183 0.86 16.06 8.81
CA ASN A 183 -0.10 16.50 9.80
C ASN A 183 -0.79 17.84 9.43
N ILE A 184 -0.18 18.67 8.57
CA ILE A 184 -0.77 19.96 8.16
C ILE A 184 -2.11 19.78 7.45
N PRO A 185 -2.24 18.99 6.36
CA PRO A 185 -3.54 18.75 5.73
C PRO A 185 -4.55 18.10 6.67
N PHE A 186 -4.12 17.27 7.63
CA PHE A 186 -5.01 16.72 8.65
C PHE A 186 -5.54 17.79 9.61
N ILE A 187 -4.67 18.67 10.11
CA ILE A 187 -5.05 19.81 10.96
C ILE A 187 -6.02 20.71 10.20
N VAL A 188 -5.68 21.08 8.97
CA VAL A 188 -6.54 21.91 8.11
C VAL A 188 -7.90 21.25 7.91
N GLY A 189 -7.92 19.94 7.61
CA GLY A 189 -9.16 19.19 7.43
C GLY A 189 -10.07 19.21 8.66
N TRP A 190 -9.53 18.99 9.87
CA TRP A 190 -10.31 19.05 11.10
C TRP A 190 -10.82 20.47 11.42
N ILE A 191 -10.02 21.51 11.18
CA ILE A 191 -10.41 22.91 11.35
C ILE A 191 -11.55 23.25 10.38
N LEU A 192 -11.39 22.91 9.08
CA LEU A 192 -12.41 23.14 8.07
C LEU A 192 -13.72 22.41 8.43
N LEU A 193 -13.62 21.17 8.92
CA LEU A 193 -14.79 20.41 9.35
C LEU A 193 -15.51 21.08 10.52
N HIS A 194 -14.76 21.54 11.53
CA HIS A 194 -15.34 22.21 12.71
C HIS A 194 -16.12 23.49 12.34
N TYR A 195 -15.55 24.32 11.45
CA TYR A 195 -16.14 25.59 11.00
C TYR A 195 -17.01 25.47 9.75
N ALA A 196 -17.27 24.24 9.25
CA ALA A 196 -18.07 24.06 8.05
C ALA A 196 -19.49 24.64 8.23
N ALA A 197 -19.83 25.64 7.43
CA ALA A 197 -21.15 26.26 7.35
C ALA A 197 -21.85 25.95 6.01
N SER A 198 -21.21 25.18 5.12
CA SER A 198 -21.73 24.82 3.81
C SER A 198 -21.28 23.42 3.40
N VAL A 199 -21.99 22.81 2.46
CA VAL A 199 -21.62 21.51 1.86
C VAL A 199 -20.21 21.58 1.22
N THR A 200 -19.89 22.70 0.57
CA THR A 200 -18.57 22.94 -0.01
C THR A 200 -17.46 22.91 1.06
N GLY A 201 -17.73 23.45 2.25
CA GLY A 201 -16.80 23.39 3.38
C GLY A 201 -16.53 21.96 3.85
N LEU A 202 -17.57 21.11 3.89
CA LEU A 202 -17.42 19.67 4.20
C LEU A 202 -16.59 18.95 3.14
N PHE A 203 -16.81 19.25 1.86
CA PHE A 203 -16.01 18.67 0.78
C PHE A 203 -14.55 19.13 0.85
N ALA A 204 -14.29 20.40 1.13
CA ALA A 204 -12.93 20.90 1.30
C ALA A 204 -12.20 20.22 2.46
N ALA A 205 -12.90 19.99 3.58
CA ALA A 205 -12.35 19.23 4.71
C ALA A 205 -11.99 17.79 4.29
N ALA A 206 -12.90 17.08 3.62
CA ALA A 206 -12.68 15.71 3.18
C ALA A 206 -11.56 15.62 2.11
N LEU A 207 -11.44 16.61 1.20
CA LEU A 207 -10.34 16.71 0.24
C LEU A 207 -8.98 16.86 0.95
N ALA A 208 -8.88 17.77 1.91
CA ALA A 208 -7.64 17.97 2.68
C ALA A 208 -7.23 16.69 3.42
N MET A 209 -8.19 16.01 4.06
CA MET A 209 -7.98 14.76 4.77
C MET A 209 -7.56 13.63 3.81
N GLY A 210 -8.24 13.48 2.68
CA GLY A 210 -7.91 12.47 1.66
C GLY A 210 -6.52 12.63 1.08
N MET A 211 -6.09 13.86 0.78
CA MET A 211 -4.72 14.16 0.37
C MET A 211 -3.71 13.78 1.44
N GLY A 212 -3.99 14.09 2.70
CA GLY A 212 -3.13 13.72 3.83
C GLY A 212 -2.95 12.20 3.96
N ILE A 213 -4.01 11.42 3.80
CA ILE A 213 -3.94 9.94 3.81
C ILE A 213 -3.02 9.45 2.68
N GLY A 214 -3.19 9.96 1.47
CA GLY A 214 -2.30 9.60 0.36
C GLY A 214 -0.84 9.95 0.61
N PHE A 215 -0.55 11.08 1.23
CA PHE A 215 0.83 11.49 1.59
C PHE A 215 1.50 10.55 2.59
N CYS A 216 0.76 9.77 3.37
CA CYS A 216 1.30 8.83 4.35
C CYS A 216 2.01 7.62 3.72
N GLU A 217 1.65 7.21 2.50
CA GLU A 217 2.06 5.93 1.89
C GLU A 217 3.59 5.70 1.88
N ALA A 218 4.34 6.59 1.23
CA ALA A 218 5.76 6.40 1.06
C ALA A 218 6.58 6.65 2.35
N PRO A 219 6.36 7.74 3.13
CA PRO A 219 7.18 8.02 4.31
C PRO A 219 7.05 6.96 5.40
N ILE A 220 5.84 6.47 5.66
CA ILE A 220 5.57 5.44 6.68
C ILE A 220 6.29 4.14 6.31
N ALA A 221 6.06 3.62 5.11
CA ALA A 221 6.67 2.37 4.67
C ALA A 221 8.21 2.46 4.67
N ALA A 222 8.77 3.59 4.22
CA ALA A 222 10.21 3.79 4.16
C ALA A 222 10.83 3.92 5.56
N TYR A 223 10.22 4.70 6.46
CA TYR A 223 10.78 4.92 7.79
C TYR A 223 10.85 3.62 8.59
N LEU A 224 9.74 2.89 8.70
CA LEU A 224 9.71 1.60 9.39
C LEU A 224 10.74 0.62 8.84
N GLY A 225 10.85 0.59 7.52
CA GLY A 225 11.82 -0.24 6.82
C GLY A 225 13.27 0.08 7.12
N GLU A 226 13.60 1.35 7.26
CA GLU A 226 14.98 1.84 7.44
C GLU A 226 15.43 1.85 8.89
N ILE A 227 14.51 1.96 9.88
CA ILE A 227 14.87 1.99 11.31
C ILE A 227 14.86 0.61 11.97
N GLY A 228 13.96 -0.29 11.51
CA GLY A 228 13.71 -1.57 12.16
C GLY A 228 14.82 -2.60 11.96
N GLU A 229 15.23 -3.27 13.03
CA GLU A 229 16.08 -4.46 12.94
C GLU A 229 15.31 -5.62 12.26
N PRO A 230 15.97 -6.47 11.46
CA PRO A 230 15.30 -7.52 10.69
C PRO A 230 14.35 -8.39 11.50
N HIS A 231 14.73 -8.75 12.72
CA HIS A 231 13.95 -9.62 13.60
C HIS A 231 12.73 -8.92 14.25
N LEU A 232 12.70 -7.58 14.30
CA LEU A 232 11.61 -6.80 14.90
C LEU A 232 10.60 -6.28 13.88
N ARG A 233 10.98 -6.19 12.60
CA ARG A 233 10.17 -5.55 11.54
C ARG A 233 8.75 -6.06 11.44
N GLY A 234 8.57 -7.38 11.47
CA GLY A 234 7.23 -7.98 11.40
C GLY A 234 6.33 -7.56 12.58
N SER A 235 6.88 -7.54 13.79
CA SER A 235 6.14 -7.11 14.98
C SER A 235 5.82 -5.61 14.95
N LEU A 236 6.77 -4.78 14.51
CA LEU A 236 6.58 -3.34 14.38
C LEU A 236 5.51 -3.00 13.33
N LEU A 237 5.53 -3.69 12.18
CA LEU A 237 4.50 -3.55 11.14
C LEU A 237 3.10 -3.92 11.66
N SER A 238 2.99 -4.99 12.42
CA SER A 238 1.70 -5.41 12.98
C SER A 238 1.15 -4.39 13.99
N ILE A 239 2.00 -3.73 14.77
CA ILE A 239 1.60 -2.62 15.65
C ILE A 239 0.99 -1.49 14.82
N MET A 240 1.60 -1.14 13.69
CA MET A 240 1.08 -0.08 12.81
C MET A 240 -0.26 -0.45 12.18
N ILE A 241 -0.43 -1.68 11.72
CA ILE A 241 -1.72 -2.16 11.16
C ILE A 241 -2.82 -2.06 12.23
N SER A 242 -2.53 -2.47 13.46
CA SER A 242 -3.47 -2.36 14.59
C SER A 242 -3.80 -0.91 14.93
N ALA A 243 -2.84 0.01 14.78
CA ALA A 243 -3.02 1.43 15.04
C ALA A 243 -4.11 2.07 14.15
N THR A 244 -4.21 1.67 12.86
CA THR A 244 -5.29 2.13 11.97
C THR A 244 -6.67 1.79 12.55
N SER A 245 -6.85 0.55 13.01
CA SER A 245 -8.12 0.07 13.57
C SER A 245 -8.41 0.70 14.93
N PHE A 246 -7.37 1.03 15.70
CA PHE A 246 -7.54 1.85 16.92
C PHE A 246 -8.04 3.25 16.58
N GLY A 247 -7.60 3.85 15.47
CA GLY A 247 -8.14 5.10 14.94
C GLY A 247 -9.64 4.99 14.62
N TYR A 248 -10.08 3.89 14.01
CA TYR A 248 -11.51 3.62 13.77
C TYR A 248 -12.29 3.55 15.08
N LEU A 249 -11.82 2.75 16.04
CA LEU A 249 -12.45 2.61 17.35
C LEU A 249 -12.57 3.96 18.06
N SER A 250 -11.50 4.75 18.10
CA SER A 250 -11.46 6.08 18.71
C SER A 250 -12.49 7.02 18.08
N THR A 251 -12.60 7.02 16.75
CA THR A 251 -13.58 7.82 16.02
C THR A 251 -15.02 7.39 16.33
N TYR A 252 -15.30 6.11 16.32
CA TYR A 252 -16.63 5.59 16.64
C TYR A 252 -17.01 5.89 18.09
N PHE A 253 -16.06 5.78 19.02
CA PHE A 253 -16.29 6.12 20.41
C PHE A 253 -16.57 7.61 20.59
N LEU A 254 -15.68 8.48 20.14
CA LEU A 254 -15.81 9.93 20.28
C LEU A 254 -17.05 10.47 19.55
N GLY A 255 -17.30 10.01 18.32
CA GLY A 255 -18.47 10.44 17.53
C GLY A 255 -19.80 9.92 18.07
N SER A 256 -19.79 8.89 18.93
CA SER A 256 -20.99 8.38 19.60
C SER A 256 -21.38 9.21 20.83
N ILE A 257 -20.43 9.86 21.50
CA ILE A 257 -20.66 10.57 22.77
C ILE A 257 -20.75 12.10 22.62
N MET A 258 -20.30 12.66 21.49
CA MET A 258 -20.29 14.11 21.30
C MET A 258 -20.82 14.52 19.92
N PRO A 259 -21.30 15.79 19.76
CA PRO A 259 -21.71 16.34 18.47
C PRO A 259 -20.55 16.37 17.48
N TRP A 260 -20.86 16.24 16.18
CA TRP A 260 -19.86 16.14 15.11
C TRP A 260 -18.88 17.34 15.03
N ARG A 261 -19.32 18.55 15.38
CA ARG A 261 -18.44 19.74 15.43
C ARG A 261 -17.43 19.65 16.58
N THR A 262 -17.88 19.26 17.78
CA THR A 262 -17.01 19.05 18.96
C THR A 262 -16.07 17.86 18.71
N PHE A 263 -16.58 16.79 18.10
CA PHE A 263 -15.78 15.65 17.66
C PHE A 263 -14.62 16.09 16.73
N ALA A 264 -14.87 16.99 15.76
CA ALA A 264 -13.83 17.52 14.89
C ALA A 264 -12.74 18.26 15.68
N LEU A 265 -13.13 19.10 16.65
CA LEU A 265 -12.18 19.85 17.48
C LEU A 265 -11.33 18.93 18.37
N VAL A 266 -11.94 17.90 18.98
CA VAL A 266 -11.22 16.94 19.82
C VAL A 266 -10.22 16.12 19.00
N ASN A 267 -10.60 15.69 17.79
CA ASN A 267 -9.70 14.94 16.90
C ASN A 267 -8.50 15.77 16.41
N LEU A 268 -8.56 17.10 16.48
CA LEU A 268 -7.41 17.97 16.17
C LEU A 268 -6.21 17.71 17.10
N ILE A 269 -6.45 17.19 18.31
CA ILE A 269 -5.39 16.87 19.27
C ILE A 269 -4.42 15.82 18.70
N TYR A 270 -4.93 14.82 17.96
CA TYR A 270 -4.10 13.74 17.43
C TYR A 270 -3.00 14.24 16.46
N PRO A 271 -3.32 14.93 15.34
CA PRO A 271 -2.28 15.39 14.41
C PRO A 271 -1.37 16.47 15.03
N VAL A 272 -1.86 17.32 15.93
CA VAL A 272 -1.02 18.30 16.62
C VAL A 272 -0.01 17.59 17.53
N THR A 273 -0.47 16.64 18.34
CA THR A 273 0.41 15.84 19.21
C THR A 273 1.43 15.06 18.39
N THR A 274 1.00 14.42 17.30
CA THR A 274 1.87 13.65 16.41
C THR A 274 2.93 14.54 15.77
N MET A 275 2.56 15.72 15.31
CA MET A 275 3.48 16.70 14.73
C MET A 275 4.58 17.11 15.73
N ILE A 276 4.21 17.32 17.00
CA ILE A 276 5.17 17.63 18.07
C ILE A 276 6.08 16.43 18.34
N LEU A 277 5.53 15.23 18.46
CA LEU A 277 6.28 14.02 18.76
C LEU A 277 7.29 13.65 17.67
N PHE A 278 7.00 13.95 16.40
CA PHE A 278 7.98 13.77 15.32
C PHE A 278 9.26 14.60 15.51
N THR A 279 9.23 15.68 16.28
CA THR A 279 10.45 16.45 16.58
C THR A 279 11.40 15.69 17.51
N GLN A 280 10.90 14.72 18.28
CA GLN A 280 11.65 13.98 19.31
C GLN A 280 12.34 12.71 18.79
N ILE A 281 11.89 12.16 17.65
CA ILE A 281 12.49 10.96 17.05
C ILE A 281 13.56 11.34 16.02
N PRO A 282 14.57 10.47 15.76
CA PRO A 282 15.60 10.76 14.77
C PRO A 282 15.06 10.63 13.34
N GLU A 283 15.75 11.27 12.39
CA GLU A 283 15.55 11.02 10.96
C GLU A 283 16.15 9.66 10.58
N SER A 284 15.72 9.09 9.44
CA SER A 284 16.29 7.84 8.92
C SER A 284 17.81 7.96 8.70
N PRO A 285 18.61 7.06 9.28
CA PRO A 285 20.06 7.02 9.05
C PRO A 285 20.40 6.79 7.58
N VAL A 286 19.64 5.94 6.90
CA VAL A 286 19.81 5.62 5.47
C VAL A 286 19.63 6.86 4.61
N TRP A 287 18.56 7.61 4.83
CA TRP A 287 18.30 8.85 4.10
C TRP A 287 19.38 9.92 4.36
N LEU A 288 19.83 10.06 5.61
CA LEU A 288 20.88 11.01 5.97
C LEU A 288 22.21 10.68 5.27
N VAL A 289 22.58 9.40 5.14
CA VAL A 289 23.74 8.97 4.35
C VAL A 289 23.56 9.30 2.88
N HIS A 290 22.37 9.06 2.30
CA HIS A 290 22.08 9.44 0.91
C HIS A 290 22.23 10.95 0.65
N LYS A 291 21.94 11.78 1.64
CA LYS A 291 22.11 13.25 1.60
C LYS A 291 23.52 13.72 1.99
N GLY A 292 24.45 12.82 2.29
CA GLY A 292 25.83 13.15 2.69
C GLY A 292 25.97 13.69 4.13
N ARG A 293 24.91 13.62 4.96
CA ARG A 293 24.89 14.11 6.35
C ARG A 293 25.37 13.03 7.33
N LEU A 294 26.64 12.58 7.16
CA LEU A 294 27.18 11.39 7.82
C LEU A 294 27.18 11.49 9.35
N LYS A 295 27.56 12.66 9.93
CA LYS A 295 27.59 12.84 11.39
C LYS A 295 26.20 12.70 12.03
N GLU A 296 25.18 13.20 11.36
CA GLU A 296 23.80 13.10 11.84
C GLU A 296 23.26 11.67 11.65
N ALA A 297 23.62 11.01 10.56
CA ALA A 297 23.27 9.62 10.33
C ALA A 297 23.82 8.70 11.42
N GLN A 298 25.08 8.89 11.81
CA GLN A 298 25.70 8.13 12.89
C GLN A 298 25.03 8.39 14.24
N LYS A 299 24.68 9.65 14.54
CA LYS A 299 23.93 10.01 15.75
C LYS A 299 22.54 9.38 15.77
N ALA A 300 21.82 9.41 14.64
CA ALA A 300 20.52 8.80 14.48
C ALA A 300 20.59 7.26 14.68
N LEU A 301 21.58 6.61 14.11
CA LEU A 301 21.83 5.18 14.31
C LEU A 301 22.10 4.86 15.78
N GLY A 302 22.94 5.65 16.47
CA GLY A 302 23.21 5.49 17.91
C GLY A 302 21.93 5.58 18.75
N TRP A 303 21.05 6.54 18.45
CA TRP A 303 19.74 6.67 19.11
C TRP A 303 18.89 5.40 18.92
N LEU A 304 18.80 4.90 17.69
CA LEU A 304 18.01 3.70 17.33
C LEU A 304 18.58 2.40 17.92
N ARG A 305 19.86 2.37 18.28
CA ARG A 305 20.53 1.22 18.91
C ARG A 305 20.57 1.30 20.44
N GLY A 306 19.69 2.11 21.05
CA GLY A 306 19.54 2.21 22.50
C GLY A 306 20.36 3.34 23.11
N PHE A 307 20.40 4.48 22.45
CA PHE A 307 21.10 5.69 22.87
C PHE A 307 22.62 5.51 23.02
N LEU A 308 23.21 4.70 22.11
CA LEU A 308 24.65 4.44 22.11
C LEU A 308 25.44 5.65 21.61
N GLN A 309 26.67 5.77 22.10
CA GLN A 309 27.61 6.77 21.62
C GLN A 309 28.01 6.48 20.16
N PRO A 310 28.32 7.52 19.35
CA PRO A 310 28.71 7.34 17.95
C PRO A 310 29.81 6.30 17.71
N ASN A 311 30.82 6.25 18.59
CA ASN A 311 31.94 5.30 18.49
C ASN A 311 31.48 3.82 18.62
N GLN A 312 30.42 3.56 19.36
CA GLN A 312 29.91 2.20 19.59
C GLN A 312 29.13 1.63 18.41
N VAL A 313 28.66 2.48 17.53
CA VAL A 313 27.91 2.09 16.32
C VAL A 313 28.74 2.26 15.05
N GLN A 314 30.03 2.61 15.15
CA GLN A 314 30.90 2.92 14.02
C GLN A 314 30.97 1.77 13.01
N GLU A 315 31.13 0.55 13.46
CA GLU A 315 31.27 -0.61 12.57
C GLU A 315 29.99 -0.90 11.77
N GLU A 316 28.80 -0.78 12.41
CA GLU A 316 27.52 -0.92 11.75
C GLU A 316 27.30 0.23 10.75
N PHE A 317 27.68 1.44 11.15
CA PHE A 317 27.59 2.63 10.33
C PHE A 317 28.47 2.52 9.07
N ASP A 318 29.71 2.10 9.20
CA ASP A 318 30.66 1.94 8.08
C ASP A 318 30.17 0.86 7.09
N ARG A 319 29.59 -0.22 7.60
CA ARG A 319 28.95 -1.24 6.75
C ARG A 319 27.77 -0.66 5.97
N MET A 320 26.92 0.12 6.62
CA MET A 320 25.77 0.78 5.97
C MET A 320 26.24 1.77 4.89
N VAL A 321 27.26 2.58 5.16
CA VAL A 321 27.82 3.54 4.20
C VAL A 321 28.39 2.81 2.99
N LYS A 322 29.25 1.78 3.21
CA LYS A 322 29.81 0.96 2.13
C LYS A 322 28.75 0.32 1.26
N HIS A 323 27.69 -0.17 1.87
CA HIS A 323 26.56 -0.79 1.16
C HIS A 323 25.84 0.25 0.28
N ILE A 324 25.61 1.44 0.79
CA ILE A 324 24.96 2.53 0.02
C ILE A 324 25.87 3.02 -1.12
N GLU A 325 27.19 3.14 -0.88
CA GLU A 325 28.17 3.56 -1.88
C GLU A 325 28.37 2.51 -2.98
N SER A 326 28.41 1.24 -2.63
CA SER A 326 28.46 0.14 -3.61
C SER A 326 27.24 0.12 -4.51
N SER A 327 26.08 0.46 -3.95
CA SER A 327 24.82 0.61 -4.70
C SER A 327 24.85 1.77 -5.69
N LYS A 328 25.46 2.88 -5.33
CA LYS A 328 25.64 4.04 -6.22
C LYS A 328 26.65 3.76 -7.34
N SER A 329 27.70 3.00 -7.05
CA SER A 329 28.74 2.66 -8.04
C SER A 329 28.37 1.50 -8.99
N ALA A 330 27.45 0.64 -8.62
CA ALA A 330 26.91 -0.40 -9.50
C ALA A 330 26.00 0.17 -10.64
N SER A 331 25.49 1.38 -10.48
CA SER A 331 24.69 2.08 -11.52
C SER A 331 25.42 2.37 -12.85
N PRO A 332 26.77 2.58 -12.90
CA PRO A 332 27.48 2.75 -14.18
C PRO A 332 27.68 1.46 -14.99
N THR A 333 27.60 0.29 -14.34
CA THR A 333 27.84 -1.00 -15.04
C THR A 333 26.61 -1.43 -15.83
N GLU A 334 25.41 -1.02 -15.45
CA GLU A 334 24.21 -1.21 -16.26
C GLU A 334 24.26 -0.42 -17.59
N LYS A 335 24.97 0.72 -17.64
CA LYS A 335 25.18 1.46 -18.89
C LYS A 335 26.14 0.76 -19.86
N LYS A 336 27.07 -0.07 -19.37
CA LYS A 336 28.02 -0.81 -20.22
C LYS A 336 27.49 -2.18 -20.69
N LEU A 337 26.49 -2.74 -20.02
CA LEU A 337 25.86 -3.98 -20.47
C LEU A 337 24.84 -3.75 -21.59
N ASN A 338 24.36 -2.51 -21.74
CA ASN A 338 23.45 -2.12 -22.82
C ASN A 338 24.16 -1.90 -24.17
N ASP A 339 25.50 -1.93 -24.20
CA ASP A 339 26.29 -1.70 -25.42
C ASP A 339 26.51 -2.99 -26.27
N PHE A 340 25.99 -4.13 -25.81
CA PHE A 340 26.12 -5.42 -26.51
C PHE A 340 24.78 -6.11 -26.83
N GLY A 341 23.80 -5.41 -27.18
CA GLY A 341 22.52 -5.99 -27.60
C GLY A 341 21.42 -4.97 -27.76
N GLU A 342 21.36 -4.44 -28.96
CA GLU A 342 20.21 -3.79 -29.62
C GLU A 342 18.95 -3.51 -28.81
N VAL A 343 18.54 -2.30 -29.00
CA VAL A 343 17.27 -1.62 -28.94
C VAL A 343 17.29 -0.43 -27.97
N THR A 344 17.73 0.71 -28.49
CA THR A 344 17.15 2.04 -28.24
C THR A 344 16.16 2.13 -27.07
N SER A 345 16.68 2.12 -25.84
CA SER A 345 15.87 2.33 -24.63
C SER A 345 15.90 3.78 -24.14
N SER A 346 16.49 4.72 -24.90
CA SER A 346 16.59 6.12 -24.51
C SER A 346 15.29 6.91 -24.64
N GLU A 347 14.27 6.43 -25.36
CA GLU A 347 13.03 7.18 -25.59
C GLU A 347 11.82 6.69 -24.77
N ARG A 348 11.93 5.58 -24.03
CA ARG A 348 10.81 5.04 -23.23
C ARG A 348 10.88 5.33 -21.73
N SER A 349 11.62 6.35 -21.33
CA SER A 349 11.72 6.75 -19.91
C SER A 349 10.46 7.47 -19.38
N GLY A 350 9.46 7.74 -20.20
CA GLY A 350 8.20 8.35 -19.79
C GLY A 350 7.22 7.38 -19.13
N ILE A 351 6.20 7.92 -18.48
CA ILE A 351 5.10 7.18 -17.84
C ILE A 351 4.48 6.14 -18.79
N ILE A 352 4.34 6.50 -20.09
CA ILE A 352 3.80 5.64 -21.14
C ILE A 352 4.71 4.41 -21.38
N GLY A 353 6.03 4.59 -21.36
CA GLY A 353 6.98 3.49 -21.50
C GLY A 353 6.89 2.50 -20.33
N LYS A 354 6.70 3.02 -19.10
CA LYS A 354 6.49 2.19 -17.90
C LYS A 354 5.13 1.47 -17.93
N LEU A 355 4.10 2.06 -18.46
CA LEU A 355 2.78 1.43 -18.66
C LEU A 355 2.82 0.31 -19.71
N LEU A 356 3.63 0.45 -20.76
CA LEU A 356 3.81 -0.61 -21.76
C LEU A 356 4.50 -1.85 -21.17
N LEU A 357 5.27 -1.71 -20.10
CA LEU A 357 5.87 -2.84 -19.37
C LEU A 357 4.83 -3.71 -18.64
N LEU A 358 3.62 -3.21 -18.38
CA LEU A 358 2.50 -4.04 -17.89
C LEU A 358 2.08 -5.13 -18.89
N ARG A 359 2.57 -5.10 -20.13
CA ARG A 359 2.37 -6.18 -21.11
C ARG A 359 3.34 -7.35 -20.92
N ASP A 360 4.39 -7.20 -20.12
CA ASP A 360 5.28 -8.30 -19.77
C ASP A 360 4.50 -9.33 -18.93
N PRO A 361 4.41 -10.60 -19.35
CA PRO A 361 3.70 -11.65 -18.60
C PRO A 361 4.16 -11.79 -17.16
N MET A 362 5.45 -11.58 -16.89
CA MET A 362 6.03 -11.65 -15.54
C MET A 362 5.48 -10.55 -14.61
N LEU A 363 5.07 -9.40 -15.14
CA LEU A 363 4.49 -8.32 -14.36
C LEU A 363 2.96 -8.34 -14.43
N PHE A 364 2.39 -8.70 -15.58
CA PHE A 364 0.95 -8.67 -15.79
C PHE A 364 0.19 -9.66 -14.89
N GLN A 365 0.72 -10.90 -14.73
CA GLN A 365 0.05 -11.92 -13.92
C GLN A 365 -0.07 -11.52 -12.45
N PRO A 366 1.03 -11.11 -11.75
CA PRO A 366 0.93 -10.61 -10.37
C PRO A 366 0.06 -9.37 -10.23
N VAL A 367 0.15 -8.40 -11.16
CA VAL A 367 -0.68 -7.19 -11.14
C VAL A 367 -2.17 -7.54 -11.26
N ARG A 368 -2.54 -8.42 -12.22
CA ARG A 368 -3.91 -8.90 -12.36
C ARG A 368 -4.41 -9.60 -11.10
N LEU A 369 -3.56 -10.44 -10.48
CA LEU A 369 -3.90 -11.11 -9.23
C LEU A 369 -4.25 -10.10 -8.14
N ILE A 370 -3.40 -9.11 -7.91
CA ILE A 370 -3.60 -8.10 -6.88
C ILE A 370 -4.79 -7.20 -7.20
N PHE A 371 -4.99 -6.80 -8.47
CA PHE A 371 -6.14 -5.99 -8.88
C PHE A 371 -7.48 -6.66 -8.54
N LEU A 372 -7.63 -7.93 -8.91
CA LEU A 372 -8.85 -8.68 -8.60
C LEU A 372 -8.98 -8.96 -7.10
N THR A 373 -7.86 -9.21 -6.41
CA THR A 373 -7.86 -9.35 -4.96
C THR A 373 -8.42 -8.09 -4.29
N PHE A 374 -8.00 -6.89 -4.70
CA PHE A 374 -8.56 -5.65 -4.15
C PHE A 374 -10.04 -5.49 -4.45
N VAL A 375 -10.52 -5.81 -5.65
CA VAL A 375 -11.95 -5.74 -5.95
C VAL A 375 -12.75 -6.60 -4.96
N PHE A 376 -12.39 -7.87 -4.80
CA PHE A 376 -13.12 -8.78 -3.91
C PHE A 376 -13.02 -8.39 -2.44
N THR A 377 -11.83 -7.97 -1.99
CA THR A 377 -11.63 -7.62 -0.58
C THR A 377 -12.30 -6.29 -0.21
N GLN A 378 -12.28 -5.28 -1.07
CA GLN A 378 -12.95 -4.00 -0.80
C GLN A 378 -14.48 -4.18 -0.70
N CYS A 379 -15.05 -5.05 -1.51
CA CYS A 379 -16.47 -5.40 -1.40
C CYS A 379 -16.75 -6.14 -0.07
N MET A 380 -16.01 -7.21 0.25
CA MET A 380 -16.27 -8.00 1.45
C MET A 380 -15.98 -7.29 2.77
N CYS A 381 -15.03 -6.35 2.80
CA CYS A 381 -14.78 -5.51 3.97
C CYS A 381 -15.88 -4.47 4.22
N LEU A 382 -16.95 -4.49 3.45
CA LEU A 382 -18.04 -3.53 3.52
C LEU A 382 -17.55 -2.06 3.53
N GLN A 383 -16.49 -1.78 2.76
CA GLN A 383 -15.91 -0.42 2.70
C GLN A 383 -16.93 0.60 2.20
N ALA A 384 -17.79 0.19 1.26
CA ALA A 384 -18.88 1.02 0.74
C ALA A 384 -19.94 1.39 1.80
N PHE A 385 -20.15 0.51 2.79
CA PHE A 385 -21.12 0.72 3.86
C PHE A 385 -20.59 1.62 4.98
N LYS A 386 -19.27 1.68 5.17
CA LYS A 386 -18.67 2.42 6.30
C LYS A 386 -19.15 3.86 6.42
N PRO A 387 -19.17 4.69 5.38
CA PRO A 387 -19.65 6.05 5.47
C PRO A 387 -21.12 6.16 5.96
N TYR A 388 -21.95 5.17 5.62
CA TYR A 388 -23.39 5.14 5.89
C TYR A 388 -23.78 4.27 7.08
N LEU A 389 -22.80 3.73 7.80
CA LEU A 389 -23.01 2.71 8.84
C LEU A 389 -23.99 3.16 9.93
N VAL A 390 -23.95 4.42 10.36
CA VAL A 390 -24.90 4.94 11.37
C VAL A 390 -26.35 4.91 10.85
N GLY A 391 -26.56 5.26 9.58
CA GLY A 391 -27.89 5.18 8.94
C GLY A 391 -28.37 3.74 8.84
N ILE A 392 -27.48 2.83 8.38
CA ILE A 392 -27.77 1.39 8.28
C ILE A 392 -28.15 0.81 9.65
N LEU A 393 -27.39 1.12 10.69
CA LEU A 393 -27.67 0.62 12.03
C LEU A 393 -29.01 1.13 12.58
N LYS A 394 -29.44 2.34 12.21
CA LYS A 394 -30.77 2.85 12.60
C LYS A 394 -31.91 2.03 11.98
N THR A 395 -31.73 1.48 10.78
CA THR A 395 -32.75 0.66 10.08
C THR A 395 -33.05 -0.67 10.80
N PHE A 396 -32.09 -1.23 11.53
CA PHE A 396 -32.24 -2.54 12.18
C PHE A 396 -33.03 -2.53 13.49
N GLN A 397 -33.50 -1.38 13.98
CA GLN A 397 -34.32 -1.28 15.20
C GLN A 397 -33.79 -2.08 16.40
N PHE A 398 -32.50 -1.93 16.70
CA PHE A 398 -31.85 -2.64 17.81
C PHE A 398 -32.48 -2.34 19.18
N PRO A 399 -32.43 -3.27 20.14
CA PRO A 399 -32.86 -3.02 21.51
C PRO A 399 -31.94 -2.04 22.27
N VAL A 400 -30.79 -1.71 21.68
CA VAL A 400 -29.81 -0.75 22.21
C VAL A 400 -29.60 0.39 21.22
N ASN A 401 -29.12 1.54 21.73
CA ASN A 401 -28.83 2.68 20.87
C ASN A 401 -27.78 2.30 19.81
N PRO A 402 -28.02 2.57 18.51
CA PRO A 402 -27.09 2.29 17.41
C PRO A 402 -25.65 2.80 17.63
N LYS A 403 -25.48 3.84 18.42
CA LYS A 403 -24.17 4.39 18.79
C LYS A 403 -23.30 3.37 19.54
N TRP A 404 -23.88 2.54 20.42
CA TRP A 404 -23.14 1.48 21.12
C TRP A 404 -22.74 0.35 20.18
N VAL A 405 -23.60 0.02 19.21
CA VAL A 405 -23.29 -0.99 18.18
C VAL A 405 -22.09 -0.52 17.34
N LEU A 406 -22.02 0.75 17.02
CA LEU A 406 -20.89 1.34 16.29
C LEU A 406 -19.57 1.18 17.07
N ILE A 407 -19.59 1.38 18.39
CA ILE A 407 -18.42 1.15 19.24
C ILE A 407 -18.01 -0.32 19.27
N ILE A 408 -18.98 -1.25 19.36
CA ILE A 408 -18.72 -2.69 19.30
C ILE A 408 -18.04 -3.06 17.97
N ILE A 409 -18.53 -2.54 16.86
CA ILE A 409 -17.93 -2.74 15.52
C ILE A 409 -16.47 -2.25 15.50
N GLY A 410 -16.21 -1.07 16.03
CA GLY A 410 -14.85 -0.53 16.14
C GLY A 410 -13.93 -1.41 17.00
N LEU A 411 -14.42 -1.88 18.14
CA LEU A 411 -13.70 -2.77 19.04
C LEU A 411 -13.38 -4.12 18.36
N MET A 412 -14.36 -4.71 17.67
CA MET A 412 -14.17 -5.96 16.94
C MET A 412 -13.17 -5.80 15.79
N SER A 413 -13.17 -4.67 15.09
CA SER A 413 -12.16 -4.35 14.07
C SER A 413 -10.76 -4.22 14.67
N PHE A 414 -10.63 -3.59 15.83
CA PHE A 414 -9.35 -3.45 16.52
C PHE A 414 -8.81 -4.80 17.01
N VAL A 415 -9.64 -5.60 17.66
CA VAL A 415 -9.26 -6.95 18.09
C VAL A 415 -8.91 -7.83 16.89
N GLY A 416 -9.71 -7.79 15.83
CA GLY A 416 -9.46 -8.53 14.59
C GLY A 416 -8.12 -8.17 13.94
N SER A 417 -7.76 -6.89 13.90
CA SER A 417 -6.50 -6.43 13.29
C SER A 417 -5.24 -6.76 14.11
N THR A 418 -5.38 -7.01 15.41
CA THR A 418 -4.27 -7.43 16.28
C THR A 418 -4.01 -8.94 16.24
N MET A 419 -5.02 -9.76 15.95
CA MET A 419 -4.92 -11.23 15.91
C MET A 419 -3.91 -11.78 14.89
N PRO A 420 -3.76 -11.24 13.69
CA PRO A 420 -2.79 -11.72 12.70
C PRO A 420 -1.36 -11.78 13.23
N LEU A 421 -0.98 -10.89 14.15
CA LEU A 421 0.34 -10.87 14.80
C LEU A 421 0.73 -12.26 15.36
N PHE A 422 -0.25 -12.99 15.86
CA PHE A 422 -0.07 -14.29 16.51
C PHE A 422 -0.38 -15.46 15.57
N ILE A 423 -1.28 -15.27 14.61
CA ILE A 423 -1.90 -16.33 13.83
C ILE A 423 -1.19 -16.62 12.50
N PHE A 424 -0.57 -15.64 11.84
CA PHE A 424 0.07 -15.82 10.54
C PHE A 424 1.06 -17.00 10.53
N ARG A 425 1.87 -17.14 11.55
CA ARG A 425 2.89 -18.21 11.64
C ARG A 425 2.29 -19.62 11.61
N PHE A 426 1.05 -19.78 12.07
CA PHE A 426 0.39 -21.08 12.18
C PHE A 426 -0.50 -21.40 10.97
N THR A 427 -1.19 -20.40 10.44
CA THR A 427 -2.25 -20.61 9.46
C THR A 427 -1.79 -20.34 8.02
N GLY A 428 -0.80 -19.45 7.83
CA GLY A 428 -0.43 -18.92 6.52
C GLY A 428 -1.43 -17.86 6.02
N LYS A 429 -0.99 -17.03 5.08
CA LYS A 429 -1.77 -15.89 4.58
C LYS A 429 -2.96 -16.32 3.71
N ARG A 430 -2.73 -17.33 2.84
CA ARG A 430 -3.77 -17.85 1.95
C ARG A 430 -4.93 -18.47 2.73
N ASN A 431 -4.62 -19.34 3.69
CA ASN A 431 -5.66 -20.01 4.47
C ASN A 431 -6.42 -18.99 5.34
N LEU A 432 -5.70 -18.01 5.90
CA LEU A 432 -6.32 -16.98 6.72
C LEU A 432 -7.34 -16.16 5.91
N ILE A 433 -7.01 -15.71 4.70
CA ILE A 433 -7.96 -14.97 3.87
C ILE A 433 -9.15 -15.84 3.47
N LEU A 434 -8.93 -17.13 3.15
CA LEU A 434 -10.00 -18.05 2.77
C LEU A 434 -11.00 -18.29 3.90
N TYR A 435 -10.52 -18.56 5.12
CA TYR A 435 -11.41 -18.74 6.29
C TYR A 435 -12.21 -17.47 6.59
N ASN A 436 -11.54 -16.33 6.62
CA ASN A 436 -12.23 -15.07 6.90
C ASN A 436 -13.20 -14.67 5.78
N GLN A 437 -12.85 -14.91 4.51
CA GLN A 437 -13.75 -14.70 3.37
C GLN A 437 -15.01 -15.55 3.48
N PHE A 438 -14.87 -16.83 3.81
CA PHE A 438 -16.00 -17.74 3.99
C PHE A 438 -16.92 -17.26 5.13
N ILE A 439 -16.34 -16.94 6.30
CA ILE A 439 -17.09 -16.43 7.46
C ILE A 439 -17.83 -15.14 7.09
N CYS A 440 -17.18 -14.20 6.42
CA CYS A 440 -17.82 -12.97 5.96
C CYS A 440 -18.95 -13.23 4.96
N CYS A 441 -18.80 -14.15 4.01
CA CYS A 441 -19.87 -14.51 3.08
C CYS A 441 -21.11 -15.01 3.82
N VAL A 442 -20.95 -16.00 4.71
CA VAL A 442 -22.07 -16.56 5.49
C VAL A 442 -22.75 -15.47 6.31
N THR A 443 -21.97 -14.61 6.95
CA THR A 443 -22.50 -13.58 7.84
C THR A 443 -23.21 -12.46 7.07
N VAL A 444 -22.67 -12.03 5.92
CA VAL A 444 -23.29 -11.00 5.04
C VAL A 444 -24.60 -11.52 4.44
N PHE A 445 -24.66 -12.80 4.01
CA PHE A 445 -25.93 -13.41 3.60
C PHE A 445 -26.91 -13.50 4.76
N GLY A 446 -26.43 -13.84 5.96
CA GLY A 446 -27.24 -13.83 7.19
C GLY A 446 -27.88 -12.46 7.46
N LEU A 447 -27.13 -11.36 7.28
CA LEU A 447 -27.65 -9.99 7.37
C LEU A 447 -28.70 -9.71 6.29
N GLY A 448 -28.47 -10.17 5.06
CA GLY A 448 -29.44 -10.04 3.97
C GLY A 448 -30.75 -10.76 4.26
N ILE A 449 -30.69 -12.02 4.72
CA ILE A 449 -31.86 -12.81 5.11
C ILE A 449 -32.59 -12.14 6.27
N TYR A 450 -31.85 -11.72 7.29
CA TYR A 450 -32.44 -11.05 8.45
C TYR A 450 -33.19 -9.77 8.01
N CYS A 451 -32.57 -8.95 7.18
CA CYS A 451 -33.17 -7.71 6.66
C CYS A 451 -34.43 -7.98 5.82
N SER A 452 -34.44 -9.06 5.01
CA SER A 452 -35.58 -9.39 4.14
C SER A 452 -36.80 -9.95 4.89
N PHE A 453 -36.59 -10.76 5.92
CA PHE A 453 -37.66 -11.57 6.51
C PHE A 453 -38.00 -11.18 7.96
N PHE A 454 -37.05 -10.68 8.71
CA PHE A 454 -37.19 -10.54 10.15
C PHE A 454 -37.22 -9.11 10.66
N ASN A 455 -36.65 -8.15 9.92
CA ASN A 455 -36.47 -6.79 10.42
C ASN A 455 -37.79 -6.12 10.80
N ASP A 456 -38.84 -6.28 10.01
CA ASP A 456 -40.14 -5.62 10.17
C ASP A 456 -41.19 -6.50 10.86
N THR A 457 -40.94 -7.82 10.98
CA THR A 457 -41.89 -8.79 11.51
C THR A 457 -41.67 -9.12 12.99
N LEU A 458 -40.49 -8.84 13.53
CA LEU A 458 -40.16 -9.16 14.92
C LEU A 458 -40.73 -8.14 15.91
N SER A 459 -41.32 -8.65 17.02
CA SER A 459 -41.73 -7.81 18.15
C SER A 459 -40.52 -7.15 18.83
N SER A 460 -40.73 -5.99 19.47
CA SER A 460 -39.65 -5.20 20.12
C SER A 460 -38.86 -6.01 21.16
N ASP A 461 -39.49 -6.95 21.83
CA ASP A 461 -38.91 -7.74 22.93
C ASP A 461 -38.28 -9.06 22.48
N SER A 462 -38.24 -9.34 21.17
CA SER A 462 -37.70 -10.59 20.63
C SER A 462 -36.17 -10.66 20.83
N PRO A 463 -35.63 -11.77 21.38
CA PRO A 463 -34.19 -11.97 21.54
C PRO A 463 -33.45 -12.00 20.17
N TRP A 464 -34.14 -12.28 19.07
CA TRP A 464 -33.57 -12.30 17.73
C TRP A 464 -33.12 -10.92 17.22
N ARG A 465 -33.55 -9.84 17.85
CA ARG A 465 -33.07 -8.47 17.52
C ARG A 465 -31.61 -8.22 17.85
N TRP A 466 -30.96 -9.09 18.61
CA TRP A 466 -29.52 -9.05 18.86
C TRP A 466 -28.71 -9.69 17.73
N LEU A 467 -29.32 -10.51 16.90
CA LEU A 467 -28.63 -11.29 15.87
C LEU A 467 -27.84 -10.43 14.85
N PRO A 468 -28.39 -9.32 14.32
CA PRO A 468 -27.61 -8.48 13.40
C PRO A 468 -26.38 -7.84 14.06
N ILE A 469 -26.43 -7.52 15.36
CA ILE A 469 -25.25 -7.00 16.09
C ILE A 469 -24.13 -8.03 16.08
N VAL A 470 -24.45 -9.29 16.34
CA VAL A 470 -23.49 -10.40 16.29
C VAL A 470 -22.93 -10.54 14.86
N PHE A 471 -23.77 -10.46 13.84
CA PHE A 471 -23.34 -10.54 12.46
C PHE A 471 -22.41 -9.39 12.08
N PHE A 472 -22.73 -8.15 12.42
CA PHE A 472 -21.83 -7.02 12.20
C PHE A 472 -20.50 -7.19 12.94
N ALA A 473 -20.54 -7.63 14.20
CA ALA A 473 -19.33 -7.88 14.98
C ALA A 473 -18.42 -8.93 14.29
N ILE A 474 -18.99 -10.04 13.82
CA ILE A 474 -18.25 -11.09 13.11
C ILE A 474 -17.69 -10.59 11.78
N VAL A 475 -18.46 -9.86 10.97
CA VAL A 475 -17.99 -9.33 9.68
C VAL A 475 -16.82 -8.38 9.88
N PHE A 476 -16.93 -7.43 10.79
CA PHE A 476 -15.87 -6.43 11.01
C PHE A 476 -14.63 -7.03 11.70
N PHE A 477 -14.81 -8.02 12.57
CA PHE A 477 -13.71 -8.80 13.12
C PHE A 477 -12.96 -9.58 12.02
N SER A 478 -13.68 -10.40 11.25
CA SER A 478 -13.09 -11.27 10.22
C SER A 478 -12.49 -10.45 9.06
N SER A 479 -13.14 -9.37 8.64
CA SER A 479 -12.61 -8.50 7.60
C SER A 479 -11.28 -7.85 8.02
N SER A 480 -11.18 -7.38 9.27
CA SER A 480 -9.95 -6.78 9.80
C SER A 480 -8.87 -7.82 10.10
N MET A 481 -9.23 -9.07 10.43
CA MET A 481 -8.28 -10.14 10.74
C MET A 481 -7.48 -10.60 9.51
N GLY A 482 -8.05 -10.60 8.32
CA GLY A 482 -7.34 -11.15 7.15
C GLY A 482 -7.63 -10.42 5.85
N ILE A 483 -8.91 -10.21 5.52
CA ILE A 483 -9.33 -9.76 4.19
C ILE A 483 -8.75 -8.39 3.82
N MET A 484 -8.75 -7.46 4.77
CA MET A 484 -8.28 -6.10 4.54
C MET A 484 -6.74 -6.00 4.48
N ASN A 485 -6.03 -6.79 5.28
CA ASN A 485 -4.59 -6.66 5.49
C ASN A 485 -3.76 -7.47 4.49
N VAL A 486 -4.21 -8.68 4.14
CA VAL A 486 -3.46 -9.61 3.27
C VAL A 486 -3.13 -9.02 1.89
N PRO A 487 -4.03 -8.31 1.18
CA PRO A 487 -3.68 -7.74 -0.13
C PRO A 487 -2.52 -6.76 -0.09
N TRP A 488 -2.45 -5.91 0.94
CA TRP A 488 -1.34 -4.96 1.14
C TRP A 488 -0.01 -5.66 1.43
N MET A 489 -0.05 -6.76 2.20
CA MET A 489 1.14 -7.58 2.45
C MET A 489 1.62 -8.29 1.19
N LEU A 490 0.69 -8.85 0.40
CA LEU A 490 1.00 -9.55 -0.85
C LEU A 490 1.69 -8.66 -1.88
N MET A 491 1.36 -7.37 -1.94
CA MET A 491 2.03 -6.43 -2.85
C MET A 491 3.54 -6.37 -2.62
N GLY A 492 3.98 -6.53 -1.36
CA GLY A 492 5.40 -6.56 -1.04
C GLY A 492 6.10 -7.87 -1.42
N GLU A 493 5.37 -8.98 -1.59
CA GLU A 493 5.92 -10.33 -1.77
C GLU A 493 5.83 -10.85 -3.20
N VAL A 494 4.79 -10.45 -3.93
CA VAL A 494 4.43 -11.04 -5.23
C VAL A 494 5.17 -10.38 -6.40
N PHE A 495 5.56 -9.12 -6.25
CA PHE A 495 6.19 -8.38 -7.34
C PHE A 495 7.71 -8.60 -7.40
N PRO A 496 8.28 -8.81 -8.63
CA PRO A 496 9.70 -8.84 -8.84
C PRO A 496 10.38 -7.57 -8.30
N ILE A 497 11.55 -7.73 -7.70
CA ILE A 497 12.32 -6.66 -7.04
C ILE A 497 12.48 -5.44 -7.95
N ARG A 498 12.79 -5.65 -9.23
CA ARG A 498 13.03 -4.61 -10.22
C ARG A 498 11.82 -3.66 -10.42
N TRP A 499 10.59 -4.19 -10.35
CA TRP A 499 9.36 -3.45 -10.68
C TRP A 499 8.46 -3.22 -9.47
N ARG A 500 8.87 -3.68 -8.29
CA ARG A 500 8.05 -3.70 -7.08
C ARG A 500 7.45 -2.35 -6.73
N SER A 501 8.27 -1.30 -6.60
CA SER A 501 7.79 0.04 -6.22
C SER A 501 6.76 0.60 -7.21
N PHE A 502 6.98 0.39 -8.51
CA PHE A 502 6.06 0.83 -9.55
C PHE A 502 4.74 0.04 -9.52
N ALA A 503 4.82 -1.29 -9.43
CA ALA A 503 3.65 -2.16 -9.39
C ALA A 503 2.83 -1.94 -8.11
N THR A 504 3.48 -1.78 -6.96
CA THR A 504 2.82 -1.46 -5.67
C THR A 504 2.08 -0.13 -5.74
N GLY A 505 2.70 0.92 -6.33
CA GLY A 505 2.04 2.21 -6.49
C GLY A 505 0.78 2.15 -7.37
N ILE A 506 0.84 1.42 -8.49
CA ILE A 506 -0.34 1.23 -9.38
C ILE A 506 -1.44 0.43 -8.67
N CYS A 507 -1.08 -0.65 -7.98
CA CYS A 507 -2.05 -1.47 -7.27
C CYS A 507 -2.69 -0.74 -6.08
N GLY A 508 -1.92 0.07 -5.36
CA GLY A 508 -2.45 0.94 -4.31
C GLY A 508 -3.42 1.99 -4.85
N ALA A 509 -3.04 2.69 -5.93
CA ALA A 509 -3.94 3.63 -6.61
C ALA A 509 -5.23 2.93 -7.09
N TRP A 510 -5.12 1.72 -7.63
CA TRP A 510 -6.29 0.90 -8.02
C TRP A 510 -7.19 0.58 -6.83
N ALA A 511 -6.63 0.18 -5.69
CA ALA A 511 -7.39 -0.10 -4.47
C ALA A 511 -8.24 1.11 -4.03
N TYR A 512 -7.67 2.31 -4.07
CA TYR A 512 -8.39 3.55 -3.75
C TYR A 512 -9.46 3.89 -4.79
N CYS A 513 -9.19 3.66 -6.08
CA CYS A 513 -10.20 3.83 -7.13
C CYS A 513 -11.39 2.88 -6.92
N VAL A 514 -11.14 1.61 -6.60
CA VAL A 514 -12.21 0.64 -6.31
C VAL A 514 -13.01 1.10 -5.09
N THR A 515 -12.34 1.54 -4.03
CA THR A 515 -13.03 2.05 -2.82
C THR A 515 -13.87 3.28 -3.13
N PHE A 516 -13.34 4.22 -3.93
CA PHE A 516 -14.09 5.39 -4.38
C PHE A 516 -15.35 5.00 -5.13
N VAL A 517 -15.23 4.13 -6.13
CA VAL A 517 -16.35 3.68 -6.97
C VAL A 517 -17.42 2.98 -6.13
N THR A 518 -17.01 2.05 -5.26
CA THR A 518 -17.94 1.30 -4.41
C THR A 518 -18.67 2.20 -3.41
N ALA A 519 -17.96 3.14 -2.79
CA ALA A 519 -18.55 4.10 -1.85
C ALA A 519 -19.50 5.09 -2.56
N ARG A 520 -19.14 5.55 -3.77
CA ARG A 520 -19.93 6.49 -4.57
C ARG A 520 -21.24 5.86 -5.10
N LEU A 521 -21.17 4.61 -5.48
CA LEU A 521 -22.32 3.87 -6.04
C LEU A 521 -23.24 3.31 -4.96
N TYR A 522 -22.86 3.32 -3.68
CA TYR A 522 -23.62 2.68 -2.61
C TYR A 522 -25.07 3.20 -2.54
N LEU A 523 -25.29 4.52 -2.41
CA LEU A 523 -26.64 5.09 -2.29
C LEU A 523 -27.52 4.90 -3.54
N PRO A 524 -27.02 5.15 -4.77
CA PRO A 524 -27.78 4.81 -5.97
C PRO A 524 -28.16 3.33 -6.07
N MET A 525 -27.28 2.44 -5.64
CA MET A 525 -27.57 1.00 -5.66
C MET A 525 -28.54 0.60 -4.55
N GLU A 526 -28.40 1.17 -3.34
CA GLU A 526 -29.33 0.95 -2.23
C GLU A 526 -30.78 1.35 -2.59
N SER A 527 -30.95 2.45 -3.33
CA SER A 527 -32.29 2.90 -3.77
C SER A 527 -32.96 1.94 -4.76
N VAL A 528 -32.18 1.16 -5.53
CA VAL A 528 -32.70 0.18 -6.51
C VAL A 528 -32.85 -1.22 -5.91
N LEU A 529 -31.85 -1.67 -5.14
CA LEU A 529 -31.75 -3.05 -4.65
C LEU A 529 -32.30 -3.23 -3.24
N SER A 530 -32.61 -2.16 -2.53
CA SER A 530 -32.87 -2.14 -1.09
C SER A 530 -31.62 -2.54 -0.28
N LEU A 531 -31.66 -2.35 1.05
CA LEU A 531 -30.55 -2.72 1.94
C LEU A 531 -30.29 -4.24 1.94
N SER A 532 -31.33 -5.06 1.92
CA SER A 532 -31.21 -6.53 1.84
C SER A 532 -30.58 -6.98 0.52
N GLY A 533 -30.99 -6.39 -0.60
CA GLY A 533 -30.39 -6.66 -1.92
C GLY A 533 -28.92 -6.29 -1.99
N MET A 534 -28.50 -5.23 -1.31
CA MET A 534 -27.08 -4.86 -1.20
C MET A 534 -26.27 -5.94 -0.46
N PHE A 535 -26.78 -6.47 0.66
CA PHE A 535 -26.09 -7.57 1.35
C PHE A 535 -25.99 -8.83 0.47
N TYR A 536 -27.03 -9.19 -0.26
CA TYR A 536 -26.99 -10.32 -1.19
C TYR A 536 -25.98 -10.10 -2.33
N LEU A 537 -25.94 -8.90 -2.90
CA LEU A 537 -24.97 -8.56 -3.95
C LEU A 537 -23.52 -8.69 -3.47
N TYR A 538 -23.19 -8.06 -2.33
CA TYR A 538 -21.84 -8.15 -1.78
C TYR A 538 -21.50 -9.58 -1.32
N GLY A 539 -22.45 -10.31 -0.78
CA GLY A 539 -22.29 -11.73 -0.46
C GLY A 539 -22.00 -12.57 -1.71
N ALA A 540 -22.69 -12.35 -2.82
CA ALA A 540 -22.44 -13.03 -4.10
C ALA A 540 -21.04 -12.71 -4.67
N ILE A 541 -20.64 -11.43 -4.64
CA ILE A 541 -19.26 -11.02 -4.99
C ILE A 541 -18.25 -11.69 -4.08
N GLY A 542 -18.58 -11.85 -2.80
CA GLY A 542 -17.76 -12.55 -1.82
C GLY A 542 -17.55 -14.03 -2.14
N ILE A 543 -18.58 -14.74 -2.58
CA ILE A 543 -18.48 -16.13 -3.04
C ILE A 543 -17.56 -16.23 -4.26
N LEU A 544 -17.70 -15.35 -5.23
CA LEU A 544 -16.82 -15.28 -6.39
C LEU A 544 -15.36 -15.03 -5.95
N GLY A 545 -15.17 -14.12 -4.98
CA GLY A 545 -13.87 -13.85 -4.38
C GLY A 545 -13.28 -15.07 -3.66
N PHE A 546 -14.10 -15.83 -2.93
CA PHE A 546 -13.66 -17.05 -2.27
C PHE A 546 -13.12 -18.09 -3.27
N PHE A 547 -13.84 -18.36 -4.34
CA PHE A 547 -13.37 -19.26 -5.40
C PHE A 547 -12.14 -18.71 -6.10
N TYR A 548 -12.09 -17.40 -6.36
CA TYR A 548 -10.91 -16.78 -6.94
C TYR A 548 -9.67 -16.98 -6.06
N PHE A 549 -9.76 -16.72 -4.75
CA PHE A 549 -8.64 -16.93 -3.82
C PHE A 549 -8.28 -18.40 -3.70
N TYR A 550 -9.27 -19.29 -3.72
CA TYR A 550 -9.02 -20.73 -3.64
C TYR A 550 -8.21 -21.24 -4.85
N PHE A 551 -8.49 -20.78 -6.05
CA PHE A 551 -7.82 -21.28 -7.26
C PHE A 551 -6.53 -20.53 -7.61
N PHE A 552 -6.48 -19.22 -7.39
CA PHE A 552 -5.42 -18.37 -7.95
C PHE A 552 -4.47 -17.79 -6.90
N LEU A 553 -4.86 -17.67 -5.62
CA LEU A 553 -4.00 -17.07 -4.62
C LEU A 553 -2.92 -18.07 -4.16
N PRO A 554 -1.61 -17.76 -4.38
CA PRO A 554 -0.54 -18.61 -3.87
C PRO A 554 -0.35 -18.41 -2.36
N GLU A 555 0.16 -19.45 -1.67
CA GLU A 555 0.66 -19.28 -0.31
C GLU A 555 2.05 -18.65 -0.36
N THR A 556 2.25 -17.56 0.34
CA THR A 556 3.52 -16.82 0.35
C THR A 556 4.26 -16.94 1.68
N GLU A 557 3.58 -17.34 2.75
CA GLU A 557 4.18 -17.43 4.08
C GLU A 557 5.30 -18.47 4.13
N GLY A 558 6.47 -18.08 4.66
CA GLY A 558 7.64 -18.95 4.80
C GLY A 558 8.34 -19.30 3.48
N LYS A 559 8.02 -18.62 2.35
CA LYS A 559 8.67 -18.85 1.05
C LYS A 559 9.63 -17.71 0.71
N THR A 560 10.71 -18.07 0.02
CA THR A 560 11.65 -17.06 -0.49
C THR A 560 11.02 -16.29 -1.65
N LEU A 561 11.41 -15.04 -1.83
CA LEU A 561 10.92 -14.20 -2.93
C LEU A 561 11.17 -14.83 -4.30
N GLU A 562 12.31 -15.50 -4.50
CA GLU A 562 12.64 -16.22 -5.73
C GLU A 562 11.65 -17.35 -6.02
N THR A 563 11.22 -18.07 -4.99
CA THR A 563 10.20 -19.13 -5.12
C THR A 563 8.84 -18.55 -5.51
N ILE A 564 8.48 -17.39 -4.97
CA ILE A 564 7.23 -16.71 -5.30
C ILE A 564 7.29 -16.15 -6.72
N GLU A 565 8.41 -15.56 -7.12
CA GLU A 565 8.63 -15.02 -8.47
C GLU A 565 8.57 -16.14 -9.53
N SER A 566 9.16 -17.31 -9.23
CA SER A 566 9.12 -18.48 -10.13
C SER A 566 7.70 -19.00 -10.38
N TYR A 567 6.77 -18.78 -9.46
CA TYR A 567 5.35 -19.16 -9.64
C TYR A 567 4.68 -18.40 -10.80
N PHE A 568 5.12 -17.19 -11.09
CA PHE A 568 4.58 -16.33 -12.15
C PHE A 568 5.39 -16.39 -13.45
N THR A 569 6.50 -17.14 -13.48
CA THR A 569 7.31 -17.31 -14.69
C THR A 569 6.66 -18.31 -15.64
N PRO A 570 6.62 -18.07 -16.97
CA PRO A 570 5.94 -18.94 -17.94
C PRO A 570 6.53 -20.36 -18.05
N TYR A 571 7.74 -20.58 -17.56
CA TYR A 571 8.49 -21.84 -17.61
C TYR A 571 8.28 -22.74 -16.39
N HIS A 572 7.38 -22.41 -15.46
CA HIS A 572 7.12 -23.31 -14.35
C HIS A 572 6.30 -24.50 -14.84
N ASP A 573 6.99 -25.64 -14.94
CA ASP A 573 6.37 -26.92 -15.22
C ASP A 573 5.27 -27.15 -14.16
N LYS A 574 4.03 -27.37 -14.60
CA LYS A 574 2.83 -27.52 -13.74
C LYS A 574 2.91 -28.68 -12.74
N LYS A 575 4.06 -29.35 -12.63
CA LYS A 575 4.30 -30.50 -11.74
C LYS A 575 4.72 -30.14 -10.32
N GLU A 576 5.26 -28.96 -10.05
CA GLU A 576 5.46 -28.48 -8.68
C GLU A 576 4.34 -27.56 -8.24
N LYS A 577 3.10 -28.07 -8.22
CA LYS A 577 2.10 -27.51 -7.33
C LYS A 577 2.73 -27.44 -5.95
N PHE A 578 2.78 -26.25 -5.39
CA PHE A 578 3.18 -25.96 -4.01
C PHE A 578 2.74 -27.12 -3.10
N SER A 579 3.58 -28.12 -2.93
CA SER A 579 3.33 -29.20 -2.01
C SER A 579 3.23 -28.58 -0.63
N ARG A 580 2.16 -28.94 0.08
CA ARG A 580 1.98 -28.59 1.49
C ARG A 580 3.28 -28.96 2.22
N PRO A 581 3.82 -28.09 3.09
CA PRO A 581 4.90 -28.53 3.95
C PRO A 581 4.43 -29.79 4.67
N LYS A 582 5.13 -30.88 4.49
CA LYS A 582 4.93 -32.09 5.30
C LYS A 582 5.16 -31.65 6.75
N ARG A 583 4.15 -31.90 7.59
CA ARG A 583 4.22 -31.70 9.02
C ARG A 583 5.37 -32.46 9.63
#